data_74a8936baa9f40af61f546aa45773d75
#
_entry.id   74a8936baa9f40af61f546aa45773d75
#
_cell.length_a   1.000
_cell.length_b   1.000
_cell.length_c   1.000
_cell.angle_alpha   90.00
_cell.angle_beta   90.00
_cell.angle_gamma   90.00
#
_symmetry.space_group_name_H-M   'P 1'
#
loop_
_entity.id
_entity.type
_entity.pdbx_description
1 polymer ?
#
loop_
_entity_poly.entity_id
_entity_poly.type
_entity_poly.pdbx_seq_one_letter_code
_entity_poly.pdbx_strand_id
1 'polypeptide(L)'
;MIEGHETSFASYNQAQRDAAATRAEFDTLFDTYDLVLTPSAVGEAFKLGYPTGSSNFNRMWSLLHCPGINLPAGTGPQGLPVGVQLIGRKYHDDQFLADTAWVYDRIK
;
A
#
# COMPACT_ATOMS: atom_id res chain seq x y z
N MET A 1 3.82 -6.76 -18.60
CA MET A 1 4.86 -5.71 -18.52
C MET A 1 6.11 -6.13 -19.31
N ILE A 2 6.75 -5.19 -19.98
CA ILE A 2 7.93 -5.45 -20.80
C ILE A 2 9.05 -6.10 -19.97
N GLU A 3 9.27 -5.59 -18.76
CA GLU A 3 10.28 -6.11 -17.84
C GLU A 3 10.06 -7.59 -17.51
N GLY A 4 8.81 -8.02 -17.34
CA GLY A 4 8.48 -9.40 -17.06
C GLY A 4 8.82 -10.34 -18.21
N HIS A 5 8.68 -9.87 -19.45
CA HIS A 5 8.98 -10.67 -20.63
C HIS A 5 10.47 -10.91 -20.82
N GLU A 6 11.32 -9.99 -20.32
CA GLU A 6 12.77 -10.06 -20.46
C GLU A 6 13.45 -10.78 -19.30
N THR A 7 12.70 -11.09 -18.23
CA THR A 7 13.25 -11.73 -17.03
C THR A 7 13.44 -13.22 -17.25
N SER A 8 14.63 -13.72 -16.93
CA SER A 8 14.92 -15.14 -16.96
C SER A 8 14.22 -15.88 -15.81
N PHE A 9 14.05 -17.20 -15.97
CA PHE A 9 13.47 -18.05 -14.93
C PHE A 9 14.27 -17.98 -13.62
N ALA A 10 15.61 -18.00 -13.73
CA ALA A 10 16.48 -17.92 -12.55
C ALA A 10 16.31 -16.58 -11.83
N SER A 11 16.23 -15.48 -12.56
CA SER A 11 16.01 -14.15 -11.98
C SER A 11 14.63 -14.05 -11.33
N TYR A 12 13.62 -14.63 -11.95
CA TYR A 12 12.27 -14.67 -11.40
C TYR A 12 12.24 -15.42 -10.06
N ASN A 13 12.88 -16.61 -10.01
CA ASN A 13 12.94 -17.39 -8.77
C ASN A 13 13.69 -16.65 -7.67
N GLN A 14 14.78 -15.96 -8.01
CA GLN A 14 15.52 -15.16 -7.02
C GLN A 14 14.66 -14.02 -6.51
N ALA A 15 13.92 -13.35 -7.37
CA ALA A 15 13.01 -12.28 -6.97
C ALA A 15 11.92 -12.80 -6.02
N GLN A 16 11.38 -13.99 -6.28
CA GLN A 16 10.39 -14.60 -5.38
C GLN A 16 10.98 -14.93 -4.01
N ARG A 17 12.21 -15.43 -3.96
CA ARG A 17 12.90 -15.68 -2.68
C ARG A 17 13.15 -14.37 -1.93
N ASP A 18 13.60 -13.34 -2.64
CA ASP A 18 13.84 -12.01 -2.04
C ASP A 18 12.54 -11.41 -1.50
N ALA A 19 11.44 -11.56 -2.23
CA ALA A 19 10.13 -11.10 -1.79
C ALA A 19 9.68 -11.83 -0.52
N ALA A 20 9.88 -13.14 -0.45
CA ALA A 20 9.52 -13.92 0.73
C ALA A 20 10.32 -13.48 1.96
N ALA A 21 11.63 -13.25 1.79
CA ALA A 21 12.49 -12.75 2.87
C ALA A 21 12.05 -11.36 3.33
N THR A 22 11.71 -10.49 2.38
CA THR A 22 11.25 -9.14 2.69
C THR A 22 9.93 -9.16 3.43
N ARG A 23 9.00 -10.05 3.05
CA ARG A 23 7.73 -10.21 3.78
C ARG A 23 7.95 -10.60 5.24
N ALA A 24 8.85 -11.52 5.49
CA ALA A 24 9.17 -11.96 6.85
C ALA A 24 9.79 -10.83 7.67
N GLU A 25 10.71 -10.09 7.07
CA GLU A 25 11.35 -8.95 7.71
C GLU A 25 10.36 -7.82 7.99
N PHE A 26 9.53 -7.47 7.01
CA PHE A 26 8.53 -6.43 7.17
C PHE A 26 7.49 -6.80 8.23
N ASP A 27 7.13 -8.07 8.33
CA ASP A 27 6.16 -8.54 9.32
C ASP A 27 6.62 -8.24 10.76
N THR A 28 7.93 -8.24 11.02
CA THR A 28 8.46 -7.94 12.35
C THR A 28 8.21 -6.49 12.77
N LEU A 29 7.97 -5.59 11.83
CA LEU A 29 7.62 -4.20 12.12
C LEU A 29 6.35 -4.12 12.97
N PHE A 30 5.41 -5.02 12.72
CA PHE A 30 4.13 -5.05 13.44
C PHE A 30 4.23 -5.62 14.84
N ASP A 31 5.39 -6.10 15.26
CA ASP A 31 5.63 -6.43 16.67
C ASP A 31 5.75 -5.17 17.52
N THR A 32 6.13 -4.04 16.89
CA THR A 32 6.33 -2.76 17.57
C THR A 32 5.22 -1.76 17.23
N TYR A 33 4.74 -1.76 15.99
CA TYR A 33 3.75 -0.81 15.48
C TYR A 33 2.46 -1.53 15.08
N ASP A 34 1.33 -0.86 15.26
CA ASP A 34 0.02 -1.44 14.89
C ASP A 34 -0.30 -1.25 13.41
N LEU A 35 0.08 -0.10 12.86
CA LEU A 35 -0.24 0.28 11.48
C LEU A 35 0.91 1.06 10.86
N VAL A 36 0.94 1.08 9.52
CA VAL A 36 1.82 1.97 8.76
C VAL A 36 0.94 2.97 8.02
N LEU A 37 1.28 4.25 8.12
CA LEU A 37 0.58 5.34 7.45
C LEU A 37 1.40 5.81 6.27
N THR A 38 0.77 5.93 5.09
CA THR A 38 1.45 6.30 3.85
C THR A 38 0.49 7.04 2.92
N PRO A 39 1.00 7.88 2.01
CA PRO A 39 0.14 8.41 0.95
C PRO A 39 -0.43 7.30 0.09
N SER A 40 -1.67 7.48 -0.38
CA SER A 40 -2.33 6.48 -1.24
C SER A 40 -1.86 6.58 -2.69
N ALA A 41 -1.66 7.81 -3.16
CA ALA A 41 -1.27 8.09 -4.53
C ALA A 41 -0.63 9.48 -4.60
N VAL A 42 -0.11 9.82 -5.76
CA VAL A 42 0.48 11.15 -6.00
C VAL A 42 -0.65 12.13 -6.29
N GLY A 43 -0.93 13.03 -5.34
CA GLY A 43 -1.87 14.14 -5.54
C GLY A 43 -3.32 13.73 -5.71
N GLU A 44 -4.07 14.60 -6.38
CA GLU A 44 -5.49 14.39 -6.67
C GLU A 44 -5.70 13.45 -7.85
N ALA A 45 -6.95 13.00 -8.02
CA ALA A 45 -7.31 12.15 -9.15
C ALA A 45 -7.06 12.86 -10.49
N PHE A 46 -6.62 12.10 -11.47
CA PHE A 46 -6.42 12.61 -12.84
C PHE A 46 -7.76 12.71 -13.56
N LYS A 47 -7.77 13.51 -14.65
CA LYS A 47 -8.96 13.64 -15.48
C LYS A 47 -9.34 12.29 -16.10
N LEU A 48 -10.65 12.10 -16.28
CA LEU A 48 -11.15 10.90 -16.95
C LEU A 48 -10.54 10.78 -18.34
N GLY A 49 -10.08 9.58 -18.68
CA GLY A 49 -9.44 9.33 -19.97
C GLY A 49 -7.92 9.42 -19.96
N TYR A 50 -7.34 9.99 -18.90
CA TYR A 50 -5.89 10.03 -18.72
C TYR A 50 -5.41 8.84 -17.90
N PRO A 51 -4.11 8.47 -17.97
CA PRO A 51 -3.57 7.41 -17.12
C PRO A 51 -3.82 7.70 -15.63
N THR A 52 -4.00 6.64 -14.85
CA THR A 52 -4.32 6.77 -13.43
C THR A 52 -3.16 7.22 -12.56
N GLY A 53 -1.99 7.45 -13.14
CA GLY A 53 -0.82 7.95 -12.42
C GLY A 53 0.13 6.86 -11.97
N SER A 54 1.03 7.24 -11.05
CA SER A 54 2.08 6.36 -10.58
C SER A 54 1.57 5.38 -9.51
N SER A 55 2.08 4.15 -9.53
CA SER A 55 1.82 3.14 -8.51
C SER A 55 2.91 3.11 -7.42
N ASN A 56 3.73 4.17 -7.32
CA ASN A 56 4.89 4.21 -6.43
C ASN A 56 4.56 3.90 -4.97
N PHE A 57 3.38 4.32 -4.48
CA PHE A 57 2.99 4.12 -3.09
C PHE A 57 2.28 2.78 -2.85
N ASN A 58 2.02 1.99 -3.91
CA ASN A 58 1.17 0.79 -3.80
C ASN A 58 1.83 -0.50 -4.22
N ARG A 59 2.88 -0.44 -5.04
CA ARG A 59 3.56 -1.65 -5.53
C ARG A 59 4.03 -2.58 -4.42
N MET A 60 4.62 -1.99 -3.38
CA MET A 60 5.21 -2.74 -2.29
C MET A 60 4.17 -3.51 -1.48
N TRP A 61 3.00 -2.92 -1.26
CA TRP A 61 1.98 -3.55 -0.40
C TRP A 61 1.41 -4.81 -1.01
N SER A 62 1.20 -4.84 -2.33
CA SER A 62 0.78 -6.05 -3.03
C SER A 62 1.85 -7.14 -2.93
N LEU A 63 3.11 -6.77 -3.12
CA LEU A 63 4.22 -7.70 -3.02
C LEU A 63 4.36 -8.27 -1.61
N LEU A 64 4.13 -7.45 -0.58
CA LEU A 64 4.26 -7.86 0.83
C LEU A 64 3.01 -8.54 1.37
N HIS A 65 1.94 -8.63 0.58
CA HIS A 65 0.66 -9.26 0.96
C HIS A 65 0.00 -8.62 2.18
N CYS A 66 0.21 -7.31 2.36
CA CYS A 66 -0.37 -6.57 3.48
C CYS A 66 -1.75 -6.01 3.12
N PRO A 67 -2.72 -6.03 4.04
CA PRO A 67 -3.99 -5.34 3.82
C PRO A 67 -3.81 -3.84 3.84
N GLY A 68 -4.58 -3.14 3.02
CA GLY A 68 -4.52 -1.68 2.95
C GLY A 68 -5.91 -1.07 2.82
N ILE A 69 -6.13 0.06 3.48
CA ILE A 69 -7.37 0.83 3.40
C ILE A 69 -7.03 2.29 3.18
N ASN A 70 -7.75 2.94 2.27
CA ASN A 70 -7.62 4.37 2.03
C ASN A 70 -8.67 5.13 2.83
N LEU A 71 -8.24 6.18 3.52
CA LEU A 71 -9.12 7.07 4.27
C LEU A 71 -9.06 8.47 3.70
N PRO A 72 -10.20 9.20 3.65
CA PRO A 72 -10.17 10.60 3.22
C PRO A 72 -9.45 11.44 4.29
N ALA A 73 -8.51 12.28 3.85
CA ALA A 73 -7.72 13.10 4.74
C ALA A 73 -7.80 14.60 4.44
N GLY A 74 -8.39 14.98 3.29
CA GLY A 74 -8.50 16.38 2.92
C GLY A 74 -8.81 16.55 1.45
N THR A 75 -8.56 17.74 0.94
CA THR A 75 -8.76 18.06 -0.47
C THR A 75 -7.50 18.70 -1.04
N GLY A 76 -7.25 18.48 -2.33
CA GLY A 76 -6.14 19.10 -3.04
C GLY A 76 -6.50 20.46 -3.62
N PRO A 77 -5.57 21.06 -4.40
CA PRO A 77 -5.75 22.41 -4.95
C PRO A 77 -6.98 22.59 -5.84
N GLN A 78 -7.47 21.51 -6.45
CA GLN A 78 -8.63 21.56 -7.34
C GLN A 78 -9.93 21.15 -6.64
N GLY A 79 -9.89 20.95 -5.32
CA GLY A 79 -11.06 20.58 -4.54
C GLY A 79 -11.38 19.09 -4.54
N LEU A 80 -10.55 18.25 -5.15
CA LEU A 80 -10.77 16.82 -5.20
C LEU A 80 -10.21 16.16 -3.92
N PRO A 81 -10.80 15.02 -3.49
CA PRO A 81 -10.33 14.36 -2.28
C PRO A 81 -8.91 13.85 -2.40
N VAL A 82 -8.16 13.96 -1.32
CA VAL A 82 -6.85 13.35 -1.16
C VAL A 82 -6.91 12.47 0.09
N GLY A 83 -6.40 11.25 -0.03
CA GLY A 83 -6.48 10.28 1.06
C GLY A 83 -5.13 9.89 1.63
N VAL A 84 -5.19 9.22 2.76
CA VAL A 84 -4.05 8.51 3.35
C VAL A 84 -4.36 7.03 3.35
N GLN A 85 -3.32 6.22 3.29
CA GLN A 85 -3.44 4.79 3.26
C GLN A 85 -2.90 4.20 4.56
N LEU A 86 -3.66 3.29 5.15
CA LEU A 86 -3.22 2.51 6.29
C LEU A 86 -2.89 1.10 5.84
N ILE A 87 -1.76 0.60 6.30
CA ILE A 87 -1.28 -0.74 5.98
C ILE A 87 -1.20 -1.53 7.28
N GLY A 88 -1.76 -2.72 7.29
CA GLY A 88 -1.76 -3.58 8.45
C GLY A 88 -0.95 -4.86 8.24
N ARG A 89 -0.88 -5.66 9.30
CA ARG A 89 -0.17 -6.93 9.27
C ARG A 89 -0.93 -7.94 8.42
N LYS A 90 -0.21 -8.69 7.58
CA LYS A 90 -0.83 -9.72 6.75
C LYS A 90 -1.51 -10.77 7.63
N TYR A 91 -2.67 -11.27 7.17
CA TYR A 91 -3.47 -12.28 7.85
C TYR A 91 -4.09 -11.85 9.19
N HIS A 92 -4.05 -10.54 9.50
CA HIS A 92 -4.67 -9.97 10.72
C HIS A 92 -5.73 -8.95 10.35
N ASP A 93 -6.61 -9.30 9.40
CA ASP A 93 -7.58 -8.37 8.81
C ASP A 93 -8.59 -7.85 9.84
N ASP A 94 -9.04 -8.69 10.78
CA ASP A 94 -9.99 -8.27 11.80
C ASP A 94 -9.41 -7.17 12.68
N GLN A 95 -8.18 -7.36 13.16
CA GLN A 95 -7.50 -6.36 13.97
C GLN A 95 -7.23 -5.11 13.16
N PHE A 96 -6.86 -5.28 11.88
CA PHE A 96 -6.61 -4.16 10.99
C PHE A 96 -7.85 -3.30 10.80
N LEU A 97 -9.02 -3.91 10.62
CA LEU A 97 -10.28 -3.16 10.47
C LEU A 97 -10.62 -2.38 11.73
N ALA A 98 -10.42 -2.97 12.90
CA ALA A 98 -10.65 -2.29 14.17
C ALA A 98 -9.71 -1.10 14.37
N ASP A 99 -8.43 -1.28 14.07
CA ASP A 99 -7.42 -0.23 14.19
C ASP A 99 -7.70 0.91 13.20
N THR A 100 -8.13 0.57 11.99
CA THR A 100 -8.49 1.55 10.96
C THR A 100 -9.69 2.40 11.41
N ALA A 101 -10.69 1.79 11.99
CA ALA A 101 -11.86 2.51 12.51
C ALA A 101 -11.44 3.49 13.59
N TRP A 102 -10.54 3.09 14.48
CA TRP A 102 -10.00 3.95 15.52
C TRP A 102 -9.32 5.17 14.94
N VAL A 103 -8.46 4.98 13.93
CA VAL A 103 -7.76 6.10 13.26
C VAL A 103 -8.76 7.02 12.57
N TYR A 104 -9.74 6.45 11.84
CA TYR A 104 -10.73 7.24 11.13
C TYR A 104 -11.50 8.18 12.08
N ASP A 105 -11.86 7.69 13.25
CA ASP A 105 -12.56 8.50 14.24
C ASP A 105 -11.75 9.70 14.72
N ARG A 106 -10.44 9.67 14.57
CA ARG A 106 -9.55 10.75 15.00
C ARG A 106 -9.21 11.74 13.91
N ILE A 107 -9.34 11.36 12.64
CA ILE A 107 -8.97 12.25 11.53
C ILE A 107 -10.17 12.83 10.76
N LYS A 108 -11.37 12.28 10.96
CA LYS A 108 -12.56 12.78 10.28
C LYS A 108 -13.00 14.16 10.78
#